data_4fce8f6dfb73e825832ce413fc751a3e
#
_entry.id   4fce8f6dfb73e825832ce413fc751a3e
#
_cell.length_a   1.000
_cell.length_b   1.000
_cell.length_c   1.000
_cell.angle_alpha   90.00
_cell.angle_beta   90.00
_cell.angle_gamma   90.00
#
_symmetry.space_group_name_H-M   'P 1'
#
loop_
_entity.id
_entity.type
_entity.pdbx_description
1 polymer ?
#
loop_
_entity_poly.entity_id
_entity_poly.type
_entity_poly.pdbx_seq_one_letter_code
_entity_poly.pdbx_strand_id
1 'polypeptide(L)'
;MAAATPKLEKPNVVLVHGGFADGSGWEGVYTILKGAGCTVAVVQNPTISLEDDVAVTKRLIAAQDGPVVLVGHSYGGVVVTEAGNDPNVAGLVYIAAFAPDAGESVNSLIADPPPGAPVPPILPPQDGFLFLDKEKFPASFAADVEAEHAAFMADSQVPWGVGALAGEISEPAWKSRPSWYLVATADRMIPPDAQRFMSKRAGSKVVEAEGSHAIYVSKPAPVAELIQTAVAELRSAS
;
A
#
# COMPACT_ATOMS: atom_id res chain seq x y z
N MET A 1 23.33 -12.72 8.13
CA MET A 1 22.40 -13.81 7.74
C MET A 1 21.00 -13.20 7.78
N ALA A 2 20.23 -13.26 6.67
CA ALA A 2 18.84 -12.84 6.69
C ALA A 2 18.08 -13.67 7.74
N ALA A 3 17.28 -13.03 8.58
CA ALA A 3 16.44 -13.73 9.55
C ALA A 3 15.44 -14.63 8.79
N ALA A 4 15.22 -15.84 9.27
CA ALA A 4 14.24 -16.73 8.67
C ALA A 4 12.84 -16.07 8.69
N THR A 5 12.07 -16.26 7.62
CA THR A 5 10.69 -15.80 7.57
C THR A 5 9.89 -16.49 8.67
N PRO A 6 9.18 -15.76 9.54
CA PRO A 6 8.40 -16.36 10.62
C PRO A 6 7.21 -17.12 10.04
N LYS A 7 6.85 -18.24 10.67
CA LYS A 7 5.69 -19.05 10.26
C LYS A 7 4.40 -18.32 10.61
N LEU A 8 3.51 -18.18 9.64
CA LEU A 8 2.17 -17.59 9.84
C LEU A 8 1.21 -18.65 10.39
N GLU A 9 1.06 -18.74 11.72
CA GLU A 9 0.17 -19.70 12.36
C GLU A 9 -1.31 -19.24 12.32
N LYS A 10 -1.52 -17.96 12.54
CA LYS A 10 -2.85 -17.30 12.50
C LYS A 10 -2.98 -16.41 11.27
N PRO A 11 -4.17 -16.26 10.69
CA PRO A 11 -4.37 -15.39 9.53
C PRO A 11 -4.45 -13.91 9.95
N ASN A 12 -3.37 -13.39 10.54
CA ASN A 12 -3.27 -12.00 10.95
C ASN A 12 -2.87 -11.12 9.76
N VAL A 13 -3.64 -10.06 9.51
CA VAL A 13 -3.44 -9.11 8.43
C VAL A 13 -3.41 -7.69 8.99
N VAL A 14 -2.42 -6.90 8.56
CA VAL A 14 -2.32 -5.47 8.91
C VAL A 14 -2.39 -4.67 7.61
N LEU A 15 -3.41 -3.80 7.48
CA LEU A 15 -3.68 -3.00 6.30
C LEU A 15 -3.15 -1.58 6.48
N VAL A 16 -2.37 -1.09 5.53
CA VAL A 16 -1.69 0.22 5.56
C VAL A 16 -2.13 1.05 4.38
N HIS A 17 -2.76 2.20 4.62
CA HIS A 17 -3.24 3.11 3.59
C HIS A 17 -2.11 3.98 3.00
N GLY A 18 -2.38 4.61 1.86
CA GLY A 18 -1.48 5.51 1.16
C GLY A 18 -1.61 6.98 1.55
N GLY A 19 -0.95 7.87 0.81
CA GLY A 19 -1.12 9.31 0.91
C GLY A 19 -2.51 9.77 0.44
N PHE A 20 -2.94 10.93 0.89
CA PHE A 20 -4.23 11.55 0.57
C PHE A 20 -5.48 10.79 1.05
N ALA A 21 -5.32 9.67 1.71
CA ALA A 21 -6.38 8.79 2.18
C ALA A 21 -6.14 8.38 3.63
N ASP A 22 -7.12 7.73 4.22
CA ASP A 22 -7.04 7.14 5.55
C ASP A 22 -7.40 5.65 5.54
N GLY A 23 -7.45 5.04 6.71
CA GLY A 23 -7.76 3.63 6.85
C GLY A 23 -9.21 3.25 6.52
N SER A 24 -10.13 4.19 6.40
CA SER A 24 -11.55 3.90 6.12
C SER A 24 -11.76 3.27 4.74
N GLY A 25 -10.90 3.61 3.76
CA GLY A 25 -10.96 3.01 2.43
C GLY A 25 -10.80 1.48 2.40
N TRP A 26 -10.24 0.91 3.44
CA TRP A 26 -10.09 -0.54 3.58
C TRP A 26 -11.37 -1.29 4.01
N GLU A 27 -12.49 -0.61 4.32
CA GLU A 27 -13.68 -1.23 4.90
C GLU A 27 -14.19 -2.42 4.09
N GLY A 28 -14.26 -2.31 2.76
CA GLY A 28 -14.71 -3.40 1.88
C GLY A 28 -13.81 -4.63 1.96
N VAL A 29 -12.50 -4.43 1.88
CA VAL A 29 -11.49 -5.50 2.01
C VAL A 29 -11.52 -6.11 3.41
N TYR A 30 -11.58 -5.27 4.44
CA TYR A 30 -11.70 -5.68 5.84
C TYR A 30 -12.90 -6.62 6.04
N THR A 31 -14.06 -6.25 5.52
CA THR A 31 -15.29 -7.03 5.66
C THR A 31 -15.14 -8.44 5.07
N ILE A 32 -14.54 -8.54 3.86
CA ILE A 32 -14.31 -9.83 3.20
C ILE A 32 -13.30 -10.68 3.99
N LEU A 33 -12.19 -10.10 4.42
CA LEU A 33 -11.16 -10.80 5.19
C LEU A 33 -11.68 -11.27 6.55
N LYS A 34 -12.50 -10.47 7.24
CA LYS A 34 -13.16 -10.88 8.49
C LYS A 34 -14.12 -12.03 8.26
N GLY A 35 -14.91 -11.99 7.18
CA GLY A 35 -15.79 -13.08 6.77
C GLY A 35 -15.04 -14.39 6.48
N ALA A 36 -13.79 -14.31 6.02
CA ALA A 36 -12.90 -15.45 5.79
C ALA A 36 -12.14 -15.92 7.05
N GLY A 37 -12.42 -15.34 8.21
CA GLY A 37 -11.82 -15.74 9.50
C GLY A 37 -10.44 -15.11 9.76
N CYS A 38 -10.04 -14.07 9.03
CA CYS A 38 -8.81 -13.34 9.31
C CYS A 38 -8.97 -12.43 10.55
N THR A 39 -7.89 -12.29 11.30
CA THR A 39 -7.73 -11.18 12.25
C THR A 39 -7.16 -10.00 11.48
N VAL A 40 -7.85 -8.87 11.47
CA VAL A 40 -7.47 -7.70 10.67
C VAL A 40 -7.31 -6.48 11.56
N ALA A 41 -6.20 -5.79 11.39
CA ALA A 41 -5.96 -4.46 11.93
C ALA A 41 -5.74 -3.46 10.79
N VAL A 42 -6.22 -2.22 10.97
CA VAL A 42 -6.07 -1.14 9.99
C VAL A 42 -5.25 -0.03 10.62
N VAL A 43 -4.13 0.29 9.97
CA VAL A 43 -3.23 1.36 10.41
C VAL A 43 -3.86 2.71 10.05
N GLN A 44 -3.76 3.66 10.97
CA GLN A 44 -4.05 5.08 10.72
C GLN A 44 -2.71 5.82 10.69
N ASN A 45 -2.15 5.93 9.49
CA ASN A 45 -0.88 6.63 9.28
C ASN A 45 -1.07 8.13 9.50
N PRO A 46 -0.20 8.80 10.27
CA PRO A 46 -0.22 10.25 10.39
C PRO A 46 0.16 10.96 9.08
N THR A 47 0.83 10.26 8.14
CA THR A 47 1.29 10.76 6.84
C THR A 47 2.17 12.02 6.92
N ILE A 48 2.88 12.22 8.03
CA ILE A 48 3.78 13.35 8.26
C ILE A 48 5.18 13.03 7.75
N SER A 49 5.72 11.87 8.15
CA SER A 49 7.02 11.35 7.72
C SER A 49 6.98 9.84 7.58
N LEU A 50 7.90 9.27 6.81
CA LEU A 50 8.04 7.81 6.69
C LEU A 50 8.35 7.18 8.06
N GLU A 51 9.18 7.82 8.87
CA GLU A 51 9.55 7.35 10.20
C GLU A 51 8.33 7.21 11.11
N ASP A 52 7.47 8.25 11.16
CA ASP A 52 6.26 8.23 11.98
C ASP A 52 5.28 7.14 11.52
N ASP A 53 5.07 7.00 10.20
CA ASP A 53 4.17 6.01 9.62
C ASP A 53 4.66 4.57 9.86
N VAL A 54 5.96 4.34 9.74
CA VAL A 54 6.61 3.07 10.10
C VAL A 54 6.47 2.78 11.59
N ALA A 55 6.66 3.78 12.45
CA ALA A 55 6.54 3.61 13.90
C ALA A 55 5.10 3.23 14.32
N VAL A 56 4.09 3.87 13.72
CA VAL A 56 2.67 3.53 13.96
C VAL A 56 2.37 2.11 13.45
N THR A 57 2.83 1.77 12.25
CA THR A 57 2.65 0.43 11.67
C THR A 57 3.28 -0.65 12.54
N LYS A 58 4.50 -0.47 13.03
CA LYS A 58 5.18 -1.41 13.95
C LYS A 58 4.43 -1.59 15.27
N ARG A 59 3.77 -0.56 15.80
CA ARG A 59 2.92 -0.70 17.02
C ARG A 59 1.74 -1.64 16.76
N LEU A 60 1.12 -1.56 15.57
CA LEU A 60 0.02 -2.45 15.22
C LEU A 60 0.50 -3.89 14.95
N ILE A 61 1.69 -4.06 14.34
CA ILE A 61 2.32 -5.38 14.20
C ILE A 61 2.54 -6.00 15.57
N ALA A 62 3.14 -5.26 16.51
CA ALA A 62 3.43 -5.72 17.86
C ALA A 62 2.17 -6.04 18.70
N ALA A 63 1.04 -5.42 18.36
CA ALA A 63 -0.24 -5.68 19.04
C ALA A 63 -0.93 -6.96 18.55
N GLN A 64 -0.42 -7.61 17.48
CA GLN A 64 -1.03 -8.85 16.99
C GLN A 64 -0.54 -10.06 17.77
N ASP A 65 -1.41 -11.07 17.88
CA ASP A 65 -1.05 -12.35 18.47
C ASP A 65 -0.38 -13.24 17.42
N GLY A 66 0.93 -13.07 17.23
CA GLY A 66 1.77 -13.77 16.27
C GLY A 66 2.04 -13.02 14.96
N PRO A 67 2.76 -13.68 14.03
CA PRO A 67 3.17 -13.09 12.77
C PRO A 67 2.02 -12.59 11.90
N VAL A 68 2.30 -11.57 11.07
CA VAL A 68 1.32 -10.90 10.23
C VAL A 68 1.67 -10.94 8.75
N VAL A 69 0.66 -10.85 7.89
CA VAL A 69 0.79 -10.39 6.51
C VAL A 69 0.58 -8.87 6.52
N LEU A 70 1.57 -8.14 6.01
CA LEU A 70 1.53 -6.68 5.97
C LEU A 70 1.12 -6.23 4.56
N VAL A 71 0.07 -5.43 4.44
CA VAL A 71 -0.54 -5.03 3.18
C VAL A 71 -0.45 -3.53 3.01
N GLY A 72 0.13 -3.03 1.92
CA GLY A 72 0.27 -1.61 1.63
C GLY A 72 -0.40 -1.19 0.33
N HIS A 73 -1.20 -0.11 0.36
CA HIS A 73 -1.75 0.55 -0.81
C HIS A 73 -0.94 1.82 -1.11
N SER A 74 -0.61 2.06 -2.38
CA SER A 74 0.03 3.32 -2.81
C SER A 74 1.33 3.61 -2.03
N TYR A 75 1.45 4.79 -1.39
CA TYR A 75 2.52 5.14 -0.46
C TYR A 75 2.61 4.15 0.73
N GLY A 76 1.50 3.53 1.12
CA GLY A 76 1.54 2.45 2.13
C GLY A 76 2.48 1.31 1.74
N GLY A 77 2.78 1.13 0.45
CA GLY A 77 3.81 0.20 -0.04
C GLY A 77 5.23 0.60 0.41
N VAL A 78 5.54 1.89 0.48
CA VAL A 78 6.82 2.38 1.04
C VAL A 78 6.90 2.04 2.53
N VAL A 79 5.81 2.32 3.26
CA VAL A 79 5.72 2.02 4.70
C VAL A 79 5.91 0.53 4.97
N VAL A 80 5.24 -0.36 4.22
CA VAL A 80 5.37 -1.81 4.42
C VAL A 80 6.71 -2.34 3.95
N THR A 81 7.36 -1.69 2.99
CA THR A 81 8.72 -2.05 2.56
C THR A 81 9.73 -1.83 3.68
N GLU A 82 9.62 -0.76 4.44
CA GLU A 82 10.50 -0.45 5.59
C GLU A 82 10.08 -1.21 6.86
N ALA A 83 8.79 -1.18 7.21
CA ALA A 83 8.27 -1.85 8.41
C ALA A 83 8.34 -3.39 8.32
N GLY A 84 8.37 -3.94 7.11
CA GLY A 84 8.40 -5.39 6.85
C GLY A 84 9.66 -6.11 7.30
N ASN A 85 10.70 -5.37 7.71
CA ASN A 85 11.88 -5.93 8.37
C ASN A 85 11.62 -6.35 9.82
N ASP A 86 10.46 -6.02 10.38
CA ASP A 86 10.05 -6.50 11.69
C ASP A 86 10.02 -8.06 11.71
N PRO A 87 10.58 -8.70 12.75
CA PRO A 87 10.64 -10.16 12.84
C PRO A 87 9.26 -10.84 12.85
N ASN A 88 8.20 -10.11 13.19
CA ASN A 88 6.83 -10.61 13.19
C ASN A 88 6.14 -10.47 11.82
N VAL A 89 6.82 -10.00 10.77
CA VAL A 89 6.23 -9.94 9.42
C VAL A 89 6.58 -11.19 8.64
N ALA A 90 5.54 -11.95 8.24
CA ALA A 90 5.70 -13.20 7.48
C ALA A 90 5.73 -12.96 5.96
N GLY A 91 5.08 -11.91 5.45
CA GLY A 91 5.04 -11.59 4.04
C GLY A 91 4.40 -10.23 3.76
N LEU A 92 4.57 -9.76 2.53
CA LEU A 92 4.17 -8.44 2.09
C LEU A 92 3.17 -8.53 0.93
N VAL A 93 2.14 -7.70 0.94
CA VAL A 93 1.21 -7.56 -0.18
C VAL A 93 1.15 -6.09 -0.61
N TYR A 94 1.37 -5.85 -1.88
CA TYR A 94 1.34 -4.52 -2.50
C TYR A 94 0.08 -4.37 -3.34
N ILE A 95 -0.70 -3.33 -3.12
CA ILE A 95 -1.93 -3.05 -3.86
C ILE A 95 -1.78 -1.70 -4.56
N ALA A 96 -1.62 -1.69 -5.90
CA ALA A 96 -1.40 -0.46 -6.67
C ALA A 96 -0.37 0.47 -5.98
N ALA A 97 0.80 -0.07 -5.59
CA ALA A 97 1.65 0.52 -4.57
C ALA A 97 3.09 0.78 -5.06
N PHE A 98 3.80 1.65 -4.38
CA PHE A 98 5.25 1.75 -4.51
C PHE A 98 5.93 0.57 -3.80
N ALA A 99 6.99 0.03 -4.42
CA ALA A 99 7.87 -1.00 -3.84
C ALA A 99 9.33 -0.57 -4.05
N PRO A 100 9.81 0.43 -3.29
CA PRO A 100 11.13 1.03 -3.45
C PRO A 100 12.26 0.07 -3.11
N ASP A 101 13.44 0.31 -3.71
CA ASP A 101 14.72 -0.29 -3.30
C ASP A 101 15.43 0.62 -2.27
N ALA A 102 16.54 0.16 -1.71
CA ALA A 102 17.36 0.93 -0.77
C ALA A 102 17.80 2.28 -1.37
N GLY A 103 17.61 3.36 -0.61
CA GLY A 103 17.87 4.74 -1.03
C GLY A 103 16.81 5.34 -1.95
N GLU A 104 15.75 4.61 -2.31
CA GLU A 104 14.63 5.17 -3.06
C GLU A 104 13.54 5.69 -2.12
N SER A 105 12.84 6.72 -2.61
CA SER A 105 11.64 7.31 -2.00
C SER A 105 10.53 7.43 -3.05
N VAL A 106 9.32 7.80 -2.67
CA VAL A 106 8.30 8.14 -3.67
C VAL A 106 8.80 9.26 -4.57
N ASN A 107 9.43 10.29 -3.97
CA ASN A 107 9.94 11.44 -4.71
C ASN A 107 10.95 11.02 -5.81
N SER A 108 11.87 10.11 -5.52
CA SER A 108 12.83 9.62 -6.51
C SER A 108 12.17 8.76 -7.59
N LEU A 109 11.18 7.94 -7.24
CA LEU A 109 10.47 7.06 -8.17
C LEU A 109 9.57 7.80 -9.16
N ILE A 110 9.07 8.98 -8.81
CA ILE A 110 8.20 9.80 -9.68
C ILE A 110 8.96 10.93 -10.40
N ALA A 111 10.26 11.10 -10.17
CA ALA A 111 11.05 12.22 -10.68
C ALA A 111 11.20 12.23 -12.20
N ASP A 112 11.20 11.07 -12.85
CA ASP A 112 11.39 10.91 -14.30
C ASP A 112 10.29 10.02 -14.89
N PRO A 113 9.07 10.54 -15.04
CA PRO A 113 7.95 9.75 -15.55
C PRO A 113 8.15 9.44 -17.05
N PRO A 114 7.73 8.24 -17.51
CA PRO A 114 7.74 7.93 -18.94
C PRO A 114 6.97 8.95 -19.77
N PRO A 115 7.40 9.24 -21.01
CA PRO A 115 6.66 10.14 -21.88
C PRO A 115 5.19 9.70 -22.05
N GLY A 116 4.24 10.64 -21.81
CA GLY A 116 2.81 10.37 -21.90
C GLY A 116 2.18 9.68 -20.70
N ALA A 117 2.95 9.41 -19.64
CA ALA A 117 2.39 8.91 -18.39
C ALA A 117 1.42 9.91 -17.77
N PRO A 118 0.33 9.45 -17.14
CA PRO A 118 -0.54 10.32 -16.36
C PRO A 118 0.26 11.06 -15.27
N VAL A 119 -0.01 12.33 -15.11
CA VAL A 119 0.59 13.14 -14.03
C VAL A 119 -0.44 13.32 -12.94
N PRO A 120 -0.19 12.82 -11.72
CA PRO A 120 -1.07 13.06 -10.59
C PRO A 120 -1.29 14.55 -10.35
N PRO A 121 -2.54 15.00 -10.08
CA PRO A 121 -2.86 16.41 -9.89
C PRO A 121 -2.46 16.91 -8.49
N ILE A 122 -1.20 16.72 -8.11
CA ILE A 122 -0.68 17.16 -6.83
C ILE A 122 -0.51 18.69 -6.87
N LEU A 123 -1.10 19.38 -5.91
CA LEU A 123 -0.96 20.82 -5.74
C LEU A 123 0.42 21.17 -5.14
N PRO A 124 0.91 22.39 -5.37
CA PRO A 124 2.11 22.87 -4.68
C PRO A 124 1.98 22.71 -3.16
N PRO A 125 3.07 22.34 -2.46
CA PRO A 125 3.02 22.11 -1.03
C PRO A 125 2.63 23.38 -0.24
N GLN A 126 1.79 23.19 0.78
CA GLN A 126 1.40 24.22 1.74
C GLN A 126 1.82 23.78 3.14
N ASP A 127 2.62 24.59 3.82
CA ASP A 127 3.14 24.31 5.17
C ASP A 127 3.80 22.93 5.32
N GLY A 128 4.43 22.43 4.25
CA GLY A 128 5.09 21.13 4.23
C GLY A 128 4.18 19.95 3.92
N PHE A 129 2.93 20.19 3.52
CA PHE A 129 1.96 19.14 3.15
C PHE A 129 1.45 19.30 1.72
N LEU A 130 1.10 18.16 1.13
CA LEU A 130 0.58 18.00 -0.22
C LEU A 130 -0.90 17.62 -0.18
N PHE A 131 -1.63 18.08 -1.22
CA PHE A 131 -3.00 17.70 -1.51
C PHE A 131 -3.14 17.42 -3.00
N LEU A 132 -4.11 16.61 -3.38
CA LEU A 132 -4.58 16.53 -4.75
C LEU A 132 -5.61 17.63 -5.01
N ASP A 133 -5.61 18.15 -6.23
CA ASP A 133 -6.68 18.99 -6.73
C ASP A 133 -8.02 18.25 -6.61
N LYS A 134 -8.96 18.78 -5.82
CA LYS A 134 -10.24 18.12 -5.51
C LYS A 134 -11.11 17.89 -6.73
N GLU A 135 -11.08 18.79 -7.71
CA GLU A 135 -11.88 18.66 -8.94
C GLU A 135 -11.34 17.53 -9.83
N LYS A 136 -10.03 17.26 -9.78
CA LYS A 136 -9.36 16.24 -10.57
C LYS A 136 -9.21 14.91 -9.81
N PHE A 137 -9.40 14.90 -8.50
CA PHE A 137 -9.26 13.72 -7.66
C PHE A 137 -10.09 12.52 -8.14
N PRO A 138 -11.41 12.68 -8.44
CA PRO A 138 -12.21 11.54 -8.92
C PRO A 138 -11.62 10.90 -10.17
N ALA A 139 -11.24 11.70 -11.16
CA ALA A 139 -10.73 11.17 -12.42
C ALA A 139 -9.33 10.55 -12.34
N SER A 140 -8.50 10.97 -11.37
CA SER A 140 -7.11 10.49 -11.23
C SER A 140 -6.96 9.39 -10.18
N PHE A 141 -7.59 9.55 -9.02
CA PHE A 141 -7.44 8.62 -7.88
C PHE A 141 -8.55 7.55 -7.83
N ALA A 142 -9.79 7.95 -8.11
CA ALA A 142 -11.00 7.17 -7.82
C ALA A 142 -11.94 7.04 -9.04
N ALA A 143 -11.39 6.83 -10.25
CA ALA A 143 -12.13 6.90 -11.50
C ALA A 143 -13.24 5.84 -11.68
N ASP A 144 -13.22 4.77 -10.91
CA ASP A 144 -14.21 3.69 -10.90
C ASP A 144 -14.96 3.56 -9.56
N VAL A 145 -14.82 4.57 -8.68
CA VAL A 145 -15.62 4.70 -7.45
C VAL A 145 -16.89 5.49 -7.76
N GLU A 146 -18.00 5.18 -7.07
CA GLU A 146 -19.25 5.94 -7.18
C GLU A 146 -19.01 7.44 -6.95
N ALA A 147 -19.64 8.29 -7.80
CA ALA A 147 -19.31 9.71 -7.88
C ALA A 147 -19.43 10.45 -6.54
N GLU A 148 -20.49 10.19 -5.76
CA GLU A 148 -20.69 10.80 -4.44
C GLU A 148 -19.59 10.38 -3.45
N HIS A 149 -19.19 9.11 -3.49
CA HIS A 149 -18.12 8.61 -2.63
C HIS A 149 -16.76 9.16 -3.07
N ALA A 150 -16.48 9.24 -4.36
CA ALA A 150 -15.25 9.84 -4.89
C ALA A 150 -15.14 11.34 -4.52
N ALA A 151 -16.25 12.07 -4.52
CA ALA A 151 -16.31 13.46 -4.08
C ALA A 151 -16.05 13.56 -2.55
N PHE A 152 -16.64 12.68 -1.76
CA PHE A 152 -16.34 12.61 -0.32
C PHE A 152 -14.87 12.31 -0.05
N MET A 153 -14.26 11.36 -0.76
CA MET A 153 -12.83 11.05 -0.65
C MET A 153 -11.97 12.28 -0.99
N ALA A 154 -12.35 13.06 -2.03
CA ALA A 154 -11.66 14.29 -2.41
C ALA A 154 -11.75 15.38 -1.32
N ASP A 155 -12.87 15.46 -0.61
CA ASP A 155 -13.07 16.44 0.46
C ASP A 155 -12.46 16.02 1.80
N SER A 156 -12.31 14.72 2.02
CA SER A 156 -11.76 14.13 3.25
C SER A 156 -10.29 13.72 3.14
N GLN A 157 -9.55 14.25 2.13
CA GLN A 157 -8.13 13.95 1.98
C GLN A 157 -7.35 14.20 3.27
N VAL A 158 -6.50 13.24 3.63
CA VAL A 158 -5.49 13.46 4.67
C VAL A 158 -4.30 14.19 4.06
N PRO A 159 -3.82 15.30 4.65
CA PRO A 159 -2.64 16.00 4.17
C PRO A 159 -1.43 15.06 4.14
N TRP A 160 -0.71 15.00 3.01
CA TRP A 160 0.46 14.13 2.87
C TRP A 160 1.75 14.93 3.00
N GLY A 161 2.54 14.63 4.04
CA GLY A 161 3.77 15.34 4.36
C GLY A 161 4.85 15.19 3.28
N VAL A 162 5.53 16.27 2.96
CA VAL A 162 6.73 16.25 2.08
C VAL A 162 7.80 15.32 2.67
N GLY A 163 7.88 15.21 4.02
CA GLY A 163 8.76 14.26 4.70
C GLY A 163 8.40 12.80 4.43
N ALA A 164 7.10 12.49 4.29
CA ALA A 164 6.65 11.15 3.92
C ALA A 164 6.94 10.83 2.44
N LEU A 165 6.74 11.80 1.54
CA LEU A 165 7.08 11.69 0.11
C LEU A 165 8.57 11.44 -0.12
N ALA A 166 9.44 12.13 0.64
CA ALA A 166 10.89 12.13 0.47
C ALA A 166 11.61 11.06 1.31
N GLY A 167 10.90 10.36 2.19
CA GLY A 167 11.49 9.34 3.06
C GLY A 167 12.09 8.19 2.25
N GLU A 168 13.38 7.94 2.44
CA GLU A 168 14.13 6.90 1.73
C GLU A 168 14.08 5.56 2.49
N ILE A 169 14.03 4.46 1.74
CA ILE A 169 14.10 3.10 2.29
C ILE A 169 15.53 2.78 2.71
N SER A 170 15.69 2.26 3.91
CA SER A 170 16.99 1.80 4.41
C SER A 170 17.31 0.39 3.92
N GLU A 171 16.42 -0.56 4.19
CA GLU A 171 16.54 -1.96 3.78
C GLU A 171 15.18 -2.47 3.28
N PRO A 172 15.03 -2.76 1.98
CA PRO A 172 13.74 -3.17 1.45
C PRO A 172 13.39 -4.60 1.87
N ALA A 173 12.32 -4.75 2.64
CA ALA A 173 11.90 -6.03 3.22
C ALA A 173 11.55 -7.09 2.16
N TRP A 174 11.16 -6.71 0.94
CA TRP A 174 10.90 -7.64 -0.15
C TRP A 174 12.13 -8.43 -0.60
N LYS A 175 13.36 -8.03 -0.21
CA LYS A 175 14.59 -8.82 -0.44
C LYS A 175 14.69 -10.04 0.47
N SER A 176 13.97 -10.05 1.58
CA SER A 176 14.04 -11.11 2.59
C SER A 176 12.69 -11.75 2.93
N ARG A 177 11.59 -11.18 2.46
CA ARG A 177 10.22 -11.65 2.69
C ARG A 177 9.53 -12.00 1.37
N PRO A 178 8.74 -13.07 1.31
CA PRO A 178 7.90 -13.33 0.16
C PRO A 178 6.89 -12.20 -0.03
N SER A 179 6.59 -11.87 -1.29
CA SER A 179 5.69 -10.78 -1.60
C SER A 179 4.72 -11.10 -2.73
N TRP A 180 3.57 -10.45 -2.70
CA TRP A 180 2.50 -10.49 -3.69
C TRP A 180 2.16 -9.07 -4.11
N TYR A 181 1.72 -8.90 -5.34
CA TYR A 181 1.46 -7.58 -5.89
C TYR A 181 0.21 -7.60 -6.78
N LEU A 182 -0.72 -6.66 -6.55
CA LEU A 182 -1.83 -6.38 -7.44
C LEU A 182 -1.53 -5.12 -8.23
N VAL A 183 -1.44 -5.26 -9.58
CA VAL A 183 -1.34 -4.15 -10.52
C VAL A 183 -2.74 -3.69 -10.89
N ALA A 184 -3.06 -2.42 -10.64
CA ALA A 184 -4.31 -1.79 -11.09
C ALA A 184 -4.12 -1.25 -12.52
N THR A 185 -4.75 -1.87 -13.52
CA THR A 185 -4.42 -1.62 -14.94
C THR A 185 -4.97 -0.30 -15.49
N ALA A 186 -5.86 0.37 -14.76
CA ALA A 186 -6.38 1.70 -15.11
C ALA A 186 -5.95 2.79 -14.11
N ASP A 187 -4.88 2.53 -13.34
CA ASP A 187 -4.31 3.48 -12.37
C ASP A 187 -3.70 4.71 -13.08
N ARG A 188 -4.10 5.90 -12.62
CA ARG A 188 -3.62 7.21 -13.13
C ARG A 188 -2.75 7.96 -12.12
N MET A 189 -2.51 7.38 -10.94
CA MET A 189 -1.62 7.91 -9.92
C MET A 189 -0.23 7.27 -10.00
N ILE A 190 -0.18 5.93 -10.07
CA ILE A 190 1.03 5.15 -10.31
C ILE A 190 0.84 4.40 -11.63
N PRO A 191 1.50 4.79 -12.72
CA PRO A 191 1.31 4.14 -14.01
C PRO A 191 1.46 2.63 -13.92
N PRO A 192 0.59 1.82 -14.57
CA PRO A 192 0.66 0.36 -14.49
C PRO A 192 2.03 -0.23 -14.85
N ASP A 193 2.75 0.38 -15.80
CA ASP A 193 4.10 -0.08 -16.17
C ASP A 193 5.12 0.17 -15.07
N ALA A 194 4.98 1.23 -14.28
CA ALA A 194 5.80 1.45 -13.09
C ALA A 194 5.50 0.40 -12.01
N GLN A 195 4.22 0.05 -11.81
CA GLN A 195 3.82 -1.02 -10.91
C GLN A 195 4.40 -2.38 -11.36
N ARG A 196 4.33 -2.71 -12.65
CA ARG A 196 4.94 -3.93 -13.23
C ARG A 196 6.45 -3.95 -13.05
N PHE A 197 7.12 -2.83 -13.26
CA PHE A 197 8.57 -2.72 -13.05
C PHE A 197 8.94 -3.00 -11.59
N MET A 198 8.28 -2.33 -10.63
CA MET A 198 8.58 -2.49 -9.20
C MET A 198 8.24 -3.90 -8.71
N SER A 199 7.10 -4.46 -9.11
CA SER A 199 6.69 -5.81 -8.72
C SER A 199 7.62 -6.89 -9.25
N LYS A 200 8.10 -6.76 -10.51
CA LYS A 200 9.10 -7.65 -11.10
C LYS A 200 10.43 -7.57 -10.38
N ARG A 201 10.91 -6.35 -10.08
CA ARG A 201 12.15 -6.11 -9.33
C ARG A 201 12.09 -6.73 -7.93
N ALA A 202 10.96 -6.60 -7.25
CA ALA A 202 10.73 -7.20 -5.95
C ALA A 202 10.56 -8.73 -5.97
N GLY A 203 10.48 -9.35 -7.15
CA GLY A 203 10.22 -10.80 -7.28
C GLY A 203 8.84 -11.21 -6.75
N SER A 204 7.88 -10.29 -6.73
CA SER A 204 6.53 -10.53 -6.23
C SER A 204 5.74 -11.50 -7.12
N LYS A 205 4.82 -12.26 -6.52
CA LYS A 205 3.77 -12.96 -7.27
C LYS A 205 2.73 -11.93 -7.71
N VAL A 206 2.58 -11.73 -9.02
CA VAL A 206 1.81 -10.64 -9.58
C VAL A 206 0.45 -11.13 -10.08
N VAL A 207 -0.60 -10.37 -9.75
CA VAL A 207 -1.91 -10.41 -10.41
C VAL A 207 -2.23 -9.03 -10.97
N GLU A 208 -3.00 -8.97 -12.04
CA GLU A 208 -3.49 -7.71 -12.61
C GLU A 208 -5.01 -7.69 -12.55
N ALA A 209 -5.56 -6.53 -12.19
CA ALA A 209 -7.00 -6.30 -12.20
C ALA A 209 -7.31 -4.92 -12.79
N GLU A 210 -8.40 -4.85 -13.55
CA GLU A 210 -8.89 -3.58 -14.07
C GLU A 210 -9.48 -2.76 -12.93
N GLY A 211 -8.90 -1.61 -12.66
CA GLY A 211 -9.35 -0.68 -11.62
C GLY A 211 -8.52 0.58 -11.59
N SER A 212 -9.07 1.63 -10.98
CA SER A 212 -8.37 2.88 -10.70
C SER A 212 -7.36 2.69 -9.56
N HIS A 213 -6.70 3.80 -9.18
CA HIS A 213 -5.82 3.80 -8.01
C HIS A 213 -6.56 3.37 -6.72
N ALA A 214 -7.85 3.71 -6.60
CA ALA A 214 -8.71 3.33 -5.49
C ALA A 214 -9.33 1.92 -5.63
N ILE A 215 -8.67 0.97 -6.30
CA ILE A 215 -9.19 -0.39 -6.55
C ILE A 215 -9.61 -1.13 -5.26
N TYR A 216 -8.95 -0.84 -4.14
CA TYR A 216 -9.30 -1.44 -2.84
C TYR A 216 -10.64 -0.94 -2.27
N VAL A 217 -11.13 0.22 -2.78
CA VAL A 217 -12.45 0.78 -2.49
C VAL A 217 -13.47 0.29 -3.49
N SER A 218 -13.20 0.47 -4.80
CA SER A 218 -14.16 0.18 -5.88
C SER A 218 -14.35 -1.32 -6.13
N LYS A 219 -13.30 -2.11 -5.97
CA LYS A 219 -13.26 -3.55 -6.26
C LYS A 219 -12.54 -4.32 -5.13
N PRO A 220 -13.10 -4.37 -3.91
CA PRO A 220 -12.41 -4.98 -2.76
C PRO A 220 -12.20 -6.50 -2.92
N ALA A 221 -13.02 -7.19 -3.72
CA ALA A 221 -12.95 -8.64 -3.86
C ALA A 221 -11.61 -9.16 -4.42
N PRO A 222 -11.08 -8.72 -5.58
CA PRO A 222 -9.78 -9.18 -6.08
C PRO A 222 -8.62 -8.81 -5.15
N VAL A 223 -8.73 -7.69 -4.41
CA VAL A 223 -7.73 -7.29 -3.41
C VAL A 223 -7.72 -8.28 -2.24
N ALA A 224 -8.90 -8.58 -1.70
CA ALA A 224 -9.04 -9.56 -0.61
C ALA A 224 -8.61 -10.97 -1.03
N GLU A 225 -8.90 -11.39 -2.26
CA GLU A 225 -8.49 -12.68 -2.81
C GLU A 225 -6.96 -12.83 -2.85
N LEU A 226 -6.23 -11.79 -3.31
CA LEU A 226 -4.78 -11.80 -3.28
C LEU A 226 -4.22 -11.91 -1.86
N ILE A 227 -4.80 -11.17 -0.91
CA ILE A 227 -4.39 -11.22 0.50
C ILE A 227 -4.65 -12.61 1.08
N GLN A 228 -5.81 -13.22 0.80
CA GLN A 228 -6.14 -14.59 1.23
C GLN A 228 -5.18 -15.61 0.63
N THR A 229 -4.78 -15.45 -0.63
CA THR A 229 -3.78 -16.28 -1.29
C THR A 229 -2.44 -16.20 -0.57
N ALA A 230 -1.98 -14.99 -0.25
CA ALA A 230 -0.75 -14.78 0.51
C ALA A 230 -0.81 -15.44 1.90
N VAL A 231 -1.92 -15.27 2.62
CA VAL A 231 -2.16 -15.90 3.92
C VAL A 231 -2.12 -17.44 3.82
N ALA A 232 -2.80 -18.01 2.82
CA ALA A 232 -2.86 -19.47 2.64
C ALA A 232 -1.49 -20.05 2.33
N GLU A 233 -0.73 -19.45 1.43
CA GLU A 233 0.60 -19.90 1.05
C GLU A 233 1.60 -19.81 2.22
N LEU A 234 1.58 -18.72 2.99
CA LEU A 234 2.46 -18.55 4.15
C LEU A 234 2.14 -19.50 5.29
N ARG A 235 0.89 -19.94 5.42
CA ARG A 235 0.48 -20.97 6.40
C ARG A 235 0.87 -22.38 5.97
N SER A 236 0.92 -22.62 4.66
CA SER A 236 1.27 -23.93 4.09
C SER A 236 2.78 -24.14 3.92
N ALA A 237 3.57 -23.04 3.87
CA ALA A 237 5.02 -23.09 3.80
C ALA A 237 5.60 -23.53 5.17
N SER A 238 5.68 -24.84 5.38
CA SER A 238 6.17 -25.49 6.61
C SER A 238 7.39 -26.34 6.32
#